data_190010d74432be755f6b6a3970e40485
#
_entry.id   190010d74432be755f6b6a3970e40485
#
_cell.length_a   1.000
_cell.length_b   1.000
_cell.length_c   1.000
_cell.angle_alpha   90.00
_cell.angle_beta   90.00
_cell.angle_gamma   90.00
#
_symmetry.space_group_name_H-M   'P 1'
#
loop_
_entity.id
_entity.type
_entity.pdbx_description
1 polymer ?
#
loop_
_entity_poly.entity_id
_entity_poly.type
_entity_poly.pdbx_seq_one_letter_code
_entity_poly.pdbx_strand_id
1 'polypeptide(L)'
;MLKHLVTLAVIDELMARFCLRRYLCRHDLFFLGTVILEYNTLKVDPTGKRVDESFHHWFCNELSVEEDTLFLLPRDHTKSKWGIAIKVTQDVIRNPNQSILLGSLTSSLSIKRLGVIKKHLEHKNLAPLFPEFLSPNPELDAKSTSSYYKSIKWQKDEITVVRDSTRAEATVETAGADQYRTGRHYERVYLDDIINEQTVCSEVKSERTMEFVKYMIPMINPVGGIMRMYGTRYDPADLYSWLIDKINAPEDDEFSIGMRVINREVVEDYETFIKYQPIGKREFNRKANLGKKAFIYSYYNPELLEKKRAWLESDFIFYCQYWNRIEGIDERCFPPPYTELETLPDGLTYYMTVDPAFKPSKQSDYTAIVVCGYKEHGDKVYIAEAIRLKGHPEYLLNKMYDMYDRYGYRVAGMEDGAWQDTLAWAFEHAAKQEGREQLPIRPIKLKREAMAKDNRIRGMSYFFKKGCVILREGLEDLKKELNRYPGNTRSKDDLVDALSMQRELIAWGAQKKIKPPWVRREETYRSIFSPKKRYKNTYSPEFVQAMKVQ
;
A
#
# COMPACT_ATOMS: atom_id res chain seq x y z
N MET A 1 -47.22 -8.56 50.46
CA MET A 1 -45.87 -9.01 50.81
C MET A 1 -45.23 -9.86 49.71
N LEU A 2 -45.82 -11.00 49.29
CA LEU A 2 -45.25 -11.87 48.24
C LEU A 2 -45.01 -11.19 46.89
N LYS A 3 -45.97 -10.36 46.40
CA LYS A 3 -45.80 -9.60 45.16
C LYS A 3 -44.62 -8.64 45.22
N HIS A 4 -44.36 -8.03 46.37
CA HIS A 4 -43.23 -7.10 46.57
C HIS A 4 -41.88 -7.85 46.59
N LEU A 5 -41.81 -9.04 47.19
CA LEU A 5 -40.62 -9.88 47.23
C LEU A 5 -40.26 -10.41 45.84
N VAL A 6 -41.25 -10.85 45.05
CA VAL A 6 -41.08 -11.30 43.67
C VAL A 6 -40.59 -10.13 42.79
N THR A 7 -41.14 -8.92 42.99
CA THR A 7 -40.70 -7.72 42.25
C THR A 7 -39.27 -7.35 42.59
N LEU A 8 -38.85 -7.42 43.85
CA LEU A 8 -37.48 -7.14 44.27
C LEU A 8 -36.51 -8.19 43.71
N ALA A 9 -36.84 -9.46 43.78
CA ALA A 9 -35.99 -10.54 43.22
C ALA A 9 -35.79 -10.37 41.69
N VAL A 10 -36.84 -9.98 40.96
CA VAL A 10 -36.76 -9.72 39.52
C VAL A 10 -35.90 -8.47 39.25
N ILE A 11 -36.02 -7.42 40.04
CA ILE A 11 -35.17 -6.23 39.93
C ILE A 11 -33.70 -6.58 40.18
N ASP A 12 -33.43 -7.36 41.23
CA ASP A 12 -32.05 -7.78 41.56
C ASP A 12 -31.44 -8.62 40.43
N GLU A 13 -32.20 -9.54 39.82
CA GLU A 13 -31.75 -10.31 38.67
C GLU A 13 -31.48 -9.43 37.44
N LEU A 14 -32.37 -8.46 37.15
CA LEU A 14 -32.17 -7.53 36.04
C LEU A 14 -30.95 -6.65 36.26
N MET A 15 -30.76 -6.14 37.49
CA MET A 15 -29.58 -5.35 37.85
C MET A 15 -28.30 -6.17 37.76
N ALA A 16 -28.29 -7.42 38.23
CA ALA A 16 -27.16 -8.32 38.10
C ALA A 16 -26.79 -8.56 36.62
N ARG A 17 -27.78 -8.82 35.76
CA ARG A 17 -27.58 -8.97 34.31
C ARG A 17 -27.07 -7.69 33.67
N PHE A 18 -27.56 -6.53 34.09
CA PHE A 18 -27.09 -5.22 33.60
C PHE A 18 -25.63 -4.98 33.99
N CYS A 19 -25.29 -5.18 35.27
CA CYS A 19 -23.91 -5.03 35.75
C CYS A 19 -22.95 -6.02 35.06
N LEU A 20 -23.35 -7.28 34.87
CA LEU A 20 -22.55 -8.27 34.16
C LEU A 20 -22.29 -7.87 32.70
N ARG A 21 -23.30 -7.38 31.98
CA ARG A 21 -23.13 -6.91 30.60
C ARG A 21 -22.16 -5.72 30.53
N ARG A 22 -22.26 -4.78 31.44
CA ARG A 22 -21.31 -3.64 31.53
C ARG A 22 -19.89 -4.12 31.78
N TYR A 23 -19.72 -5.05 32.73
CA TYR A 23 -18.43 -5.65 33.03
C TYR A 23 -17.84 -6.34 31.80
N LEU A 24 -18.61 -7.19 31.14
CA LEU A 24 -18.18 -7.91 29.95
C LEU A 24 -17.83 -6.96 28.79
N CYS A 25 -18.62 -5.90 28.56
CA CYS A 25 -18.27 -4.90 27.53
C CYS A 25 -16.88 -4.28 27.77
N ARG A 26 -16.51 -4.04 29.01
CA ARG A 26 -15.21 -3.44 29.37
C ARG A 26 -14.06 -4.42 29.32
N HIS A 27 -14.28 -5.71 29.59
CA HIS A 27 -13.23 -6.70 29.82
C HIS A 27 -13.14 -7.79 28.75
N ASP A 28 -14.19 -8.01 27.98
CA ASP A 28 -14.25 -9.00 26.91
C ASP A 28 -14.58 -8.34 25.56
N LEU A 29 -13.54 -8.16 24.75
CA LEU A 29 -13.65 -7.53 23.43
C LEU A 29 -14.49 -8.37 22.46
N PHE A 30 -14.41 -9.71 22.58
CA PHE A 30 -15.17 -10.62 21.72
C PHE A 30 -16.66 -10.54 22.05
N PHE A 31 -17.02 -10.48 23.34
CA PHE A 31 -18.40 -10.28 23.79
C PHE A 31 -18.93 -8.91 23.31
N LEU A 32 -18.16 -7.83 23.47
CA LEU A 32 -18.55 -6.51 22.99
C LEU A 32 -18.86 -6.54 21.48
N GLY A 33 -17.96 -7.12 20.69
CA GLY A 33 -18.12 -7.17 19.25
C GLY A 33 -19.30 -8.07 18.80
N THR A 34 -19.42 -9.26 19.37
CA THR A 34 -20.38 -10.28 18.88
C THR A 34 -21.78 -10.14 19.46
N VAL A 35 -21.88 -9.84 20.76
CA VAL A 35 -23.17 -9.82 21.46
C VAL A 35 -23.79 -8.43 21.47
N ILE A 36 -22.99 -7.41 21.76
CA ILE A 36 -23.50 -6.05 21.92
C ILE A 36 -23.58 -5.31 20.59
N LEU A 37 -22.49 -5.34 19.78
CA LEU A 37 -22.42 -4.68 18.48
C LEU A 37 -22.94 -5.57 17.33
N GLU A 38 -23.43 -6.75 17.62
CA GLU A 38 -24.08 -7.69 16.70
C GLU A 38 -23.22 -8.15 15.51
N TYR A 39 -21.88 -8.10 15.63
CA TYR A 39 -20.97 -8.75 14.70
C TYR A 39 -20.92 -10.25 15.02
N ASN A 40 -21.86 -11.03 14.51
CA ASN A 40 -21.96 -12.44 14.90
C ASN A 40 -21.58 -13.41 13.76
N THR A 41 -21.37 -14.68 14.16
CA THR A 41 -20.99 -15.77 13.27
C THR A 41 -22.08 -16.17 12.27
N LEU A 42 -23.33 -15.84 12.54
CA LEU A 42 -24.49 -16.24 11.75
C LEU A 42 -24.79 -15.28 10.60
N LYS A 43 -24.38 -14.02 10.73
CA LYS A 43 -24.59 -13.01 9.70
C LYS A 43 -23.31 -12.76 8.93
N VAL A 44 -23.40 -12.92 7.62
CA VAL A 44 -22.36 -12.50 6.68
C VAL A 44 -22.45 -10.99 6.53
N ASP A 45 -21.35 -10.26 6.69
CA ASP A 45 -21.33 -8.84 6.41
C ASP A 45 -21.49 -8.57 4.89
N PRO A 46 -21.75 -7.31 4.47
CA PRO A 46 -21.91 -6.99 3.04
C PRO A 46 -20.71 -7.38 2.15
N THR A 47 -19.55 -7.63 2.76
CA THR A 47 -18.33 -8.08 2.07
C THR A 47 -18.17 -9.60 2.03
N GLY A 48 -19.14 -10.35 2.53
CA GLY A 48 -19.12 -11.82 2.60
C GLY A 48 -18.34 -12.38 3.79
N LYS A 49 -17.85 -11.54 4.71
CA LYS A 49 -17.04 -11.96 5.85
C LYS A 49 -17.89 -12.30 7.06
N ARG A 50 -17.47 -13.34 7.78
CA ARG A 50 -18.09 -13.79 9.03
C ARG A 50 -17.14 -13.63 10.19
N VAL A 51 -17.68 -13.63 11.39
CA VAL A 51 -16.86 -13.79 12.60
C VAL A 51 -16.41 -15.24 12.65
N ASP A 52 -15.11 -15.47 12.71
CA ASP A 52 -14.48 -16.75 12.97
C ASP A 52 -14.10 -16.81 14.44
N GLU A 53 -14.68 -17.72 15.19
CA GLU A 53 -14.43 -17.80 16.63
C GLU A 53 -12.95 -18.01 16.95
N SER A 54 -12.27 -18.88 16.21
CA SER A 54 -10.86 -19.16 16.48
C SER A 54 -9.97 -17.96 16.22
N PHE A 55 -10.11 -17.34 15.05
CA PHE A 55 -9.30 -16.20 14.67
C PHE A 55 -9.62 -14.95 15.49
N HIS A 56 -10.91 -14.59 15.58
CA HIS A 56 -11.30 -13.36 16.26
C HIS A 56 -11.14 -13.44 17.76
N HIS A 57 -11.35 -14.62 18.37
CA HIS A 57 -11.08 -14.81 19.80
C HIS A 57 -9.59 -14.67 20.11
N TRP A 58 -8.73 -15.30 19.30
CA TRP A 58 -7.29 -15.08 19.40
C TRP A 58 -6.94 -13.60 19.24
N PHE A 59 -7.47 -12.93 18.21
CA PHE A 59 -7.14 -11.52 17.94
C PHE A 59 -7.62 -10.61 19.09
N CYS A 60 -8.80 -10.85 19.65
CA CYS A 60 -9.29 -10.12 20.83
C CYS A 60 -8.39 -10.31 22.06
N ASN A 61 -7.86 -11.51 22.27
CA ASN A 61 -6.91 -11.75 23.36
C ASN A 61 -5.61 -10.97 23.15
N GLU A 62 -5.07 -10.95 21.93
CA GLU A 62 -3.89 -10.16 21.61
C GLU A 62 -4.13 -8.64 21.76
N LEU A 63 -5.32 -8.17 21.39
CA LEU A 63 -5.72 -6.78 21.57
C LEU A 63 -5.94 -6.39 23.04
N SER A 64 -6.11 -7.35 23.93
CA SER A 64 -6.27 -7.11 25.36
C SER A 64 -4.95 -6.92 26.10
N VAL A 65 -3.82 -7.26 25.48
CA VAL A 65 -2.48 -7.01 26.03
C VAL A 65 -2.17 -5.50 25.94
N GLU A 66 -1.85 -4.89 27.05
CA GLU A 66 -1.61 -3.45 27.16
C GLU A 66 -0.12 -3.13 26.93
N GLU A 67 0.33 -3.34 25.69
CA GLU A 67 1.69 -3.10 25.21
C GLU A 67 1.68 -2.45 23.84
N ASP A 68 2.73 -1.69 23.53
CA ASP A 68 2.99 -1.22 22.18
C ASP A 68 3.09 -2.41 21.24
N THR A 69 2.30 -2.40 20.18
CA THR A 69 2.21 -3.59 19.32
C THR A 69 2.05 -3.23 17.84
N LEU A 70 2.89 -3.82 17.02
CA LEU A 70 2.77 -3.85 15.56
C LEU A 70 2.05 -5.14 15.12
N PHE A 71 0.87 -4.99 14.55
CA PHE A 71 0.07 -6.10 13.98
C PHE A 71 0.22 -6.13 12.45
N LEU A 72 0.96 -7.10 11.95
CA LEU A 72 1.03 -7.42 10.53
C LEU A 72 0.16 -8.65 10.26
N LEU A 73 -1.05 -8.39 9.83
CA LEU A 73 -2.02 -9.43 9.48
C LEU A 73 -2.32 -9.35 7.97
N PRO A 74 -2.66 -10.48 7.34
CA PRO A 74 -2.96 -10.51 5.92
C PRO A 74 -4.09 -9.56 5.55
N ARG A 75 -4.12 -9.17 4.29
CA ARG A 75 -5.20 -8.34 3.76
C ARG A 75 -6.56 -9.00 4.01
N ASP A 76 -7.58 -8.19 4.25
CA ASP A 76 -8.95 -8.63 4.52
C ASP A 76 -9.17 -9.40 5.85
N HIS A 77 -8.20 -9.47 6.75
CA HIS A 77 -8.31 -10.12 8.06
C HIS A 77 -8.91 -9.21 9.14
N THR A 78 -9.84 -8.36 8.78
CA THR A 78 -10.68 -7.55 9.69
C THR A 78 -9.93 -6.65 10.70
N LYS A 79 -8.64 -6.34 10.44
CA LYS A 79 -7.77 -5.48 11.29
C LYS A 79 -8.48 -4.19 11.73
N SER A 80 -8.92 -3.41 10.76
CA SER A 80 -9.56 -2.11 11.01
C SER A 80 -10.90 -2.22 11.74
N LYS A 81 -11.62 -3.36 11.58
CA LYS A 81 -12.88 -3.58 12.27
C LYS A 81 -12.67 -3.91 13.75
N TRP A 82 -11.89 -4.95 14.05
CA TRP A 82 -11.65 -5.41 15.41
C TRP A 82 -10.54 -4.64 16.12
N GLY A 83 -9.42 -4.42 15.47
CA GLY A 83 -8.27 -3.72 16.03
C GLY A 83 -8.49 -2.23 16.23
N ILE A 84 -9.31 -1.59 15.40
CA ILE A 84 -9.61 -0.17 15.51
C ILE A 84 -11.03 0.05 16.02
N ALA A 85 -12.06 -0.24 15.21
CA ALA A 85 -13.40 0.26 15.53
C ALA A 85 -13.96 -0.33 16.83
N ILE A 86 -13.89 -1.65 17.03
CA ILE A 86 -14.42 -2.29 18.26
C ILE A 86 -13.51 -2.01 19.45
N LYS A 87 -12.17 -2.09 19.26
CA LYS A 87 -11.21 -1.86 20.35
C LYS A 87 -11.25 -0.43 20.87
N VAL A 88 -11.26 0.56 19.99
CA VAL A 88 -11.40 1.97 20.42
C VAL A 88 -12.75 2.22 21.11
N THR A 89 -13.83 1.60 20.62
CA THR A 89 -15.12 1.64 21.33
C THR A 89 -15.00 1.09 22.74
N GLN A 90 -14.29 -0.06 22.92
CA GLN A 90 -14.02 -0.63 24.24
C GLN A 90 -13.20 0.32 25.12
N ASP A 91 -12.17 0.94 24.57
CA ASP A 91 -11.33 1.85 25.34
C ASP A 91 -12.12 3.07 25.83
N VAL A 92 -12.99 3.63 24.98
CA VAL A 92 -13.88 4.74 25.39
C VAL A 92 -14.79 4.33 26.54
N ILE A 93 -15.40 3.12 26.50
CA ILE A 93 -16.27 2.66 27.60
C ILE A 93 -15.52 2.19 28.84
N ARG A 94 -14.22 1.86 28.72
CA ARG A 94 -13.34 1.57 29.87
C ARG A 94 -12.96 2.85 30.61
N ASN A 95 -12.60 3.89 29.86
CA ASN A 95 -12.21 5.17 30.41
C ASN A 95 -12.62 6.34 29.47
N PRO A 96 -13.75 7.02 29.72
CA PRO A 96 -14.20 8.15 28.89
C PRO A 96 -13.29 9.39 29.00
N ASN A 97 -12.46 9.46 30.04
CA ASN A 97 -11.56 10.60 30.31
C ASN A 97 -10.23 10.53 29.54
N GLN A 98 -9.92 9.42 28.87
CA GLN A 98 -8.72 9.28 28.05
C GLN A 98 -8.84 10.01 26.70
N SER A 99 -7.70 10.29 26.09
CA SER A 99 -7.61 10.83 24.74
C SER A 99 -6.99 9.79 23.80
N ILE A 100 -7.65 9.54 22.68
CA ILE A 100 -7.29 8.52 21.69
C ILE A 100 -7.05 9.19 20.36
N LEU A 101 -5.91 8.90 19.72
CA LEU A 101 -5.61 9.33 18.36
C LEU A 101 -5.80 8.18 17.36
N LEU A 102 -6.54 8.44 16.30
CA LEU A 102 -6.67 7.55 15.15
C LEU A 102 -5.88 8.11 13.98
N GLY A 103 -4.81 7.43 13.59
CA GLY A 103 -3.98 7.79 12.44
C GLY A 103 -4.16 6.83 11.28
N SER A 104 -4.12 7.35 10.05
CA SER A 104 -4.10 6.57 8.81
C SER A 104 -3.23 7.28 7.77
N LEU A 105 -3.02 6.64 6.60
CA LEU A 105 -2.29 7.27 5.50
C LEU A 105 -2.88 8.63 5.12
N THR A 106 -4.21 8.77 5.16
CA THR A 106 -4.89 10.05 4.91
C THR A 106 -5.92 10.35 5.98
N SER A 107 -6.12 11.64 6.27
CA SER A 107 -7.15 12.11 7.21
C SER A 107 -8.55 11.61 6.83
N SER A 108 -8.83 11.46 5.56
CA SER A 108 -10.12 10.93 5.08
C SER A 108 -10.34 9.46 5.48
N LEU A 109 -9.29 8.64 5.58
CA LEU A 109 -9.39 7.25 6.04
C LEU A 109 -9.65 7.19 7.55
N SER A 110 -8.91 7.94 8.35
CA SER A 110 -9.12 8.00 9.81
C SER A 110 -10.51 8.53 10.16
N ILE A 111 -11.03 9.54 9.45
CA ILE A 111 -12.41 10.03 9.59
C ILE A 111 -13.44 8.92 9.29
N LYS A 112 -13.23 8.10 8.27
CA LYS A 112 -14.12 6.95 7.99
C LYS A 112 -14.12 5.95 9.14
N ARG A 113 -12.96 5.70 9.80
CA ARG A 113 -12.86 4.84 10.97
C ARG A 113 -13.63 5.44 12.16
N LEU A 114 -13.46 6.73 12.41
CA LEU A 114 -14.21 7.44 13.46
C LEU A 114 -15.72 7.35 13.21
N GLY A 115 -16.18 7.45 11.96
CA GLY A 115 -17.59 7.28 11.61
C GLY A 115 -18.18 5.92 11.99
N VAL A 116 -17.36 4.85 11.98
CA VAL A 116 -17.79 3.51 12.46
C VAL A 116 -17.85 3.50 14.00
N ILE A 117 -16.86 4.10 14.67
CA ILE A 117 -16.83 4.19 16.14
C ILE A 117 -18.03 5.00 16.65
N LYS A 118 -18.39 6.10 16.00
CA LYS A 118 -19.61 6.88 16.33
C LYS A 118 -20.84 5.98 16.33
N LYS A 119 -21.04 5.19 15.25
CA LYS A 119 -22.17 4.25 15.16
C LYS A 119 -22.15 3.19 16.26
N HIS A 120 -20.96 2.75 16.71
CA HIS A 120 -20.85 1.83 17.83
C HIS A 120 -21.29 2.49 19.14
N LEU A 121 -20.82 3.72 19.41
CA LEU A 121 -21.16 4.46 20.64
C LEU A 121 -22.65 4.84 20.68
N GLU A 122 -23.28 5.04 19.53
CA GLU A 122 -24.73 5.27 19.37
C GLU A 122 -25.55 3.97 19.33
N HIS A 123 -24.91 2.79 19.40
CA HIS A 123 -25.59 1.52 19.19
C HIS A 123 -26.65 1.26 20.26
N LYS A 124 -27.86 0.84 19.82
CA LYS A 124 -29.05 0.61 20.67
C LYS A 124 -28.82 -0.33 21.85
N ASN A 125 -27.85 -1.26 21.75
CA ASN A 125 -27.52 -2.19 22.84
C ASN A 125 -26.36 -1.70 23.70
N LEU A 126 -25.55 -0.70 23.24
CA LEU A 126 -24.38 -0.20 23.96
C LEU A 126 -24.69 1.07 24.73
N ALA A 127 -25.26 2.09 24.09
CA ALA A 127 -25.51 3.39 24.72
C ALA A 127 -26.35 3.29 26.02
N PRO A 128 -27.41 2.46 26.08
CA PRO A 128 -28.17 2.30 27.31
C PRO A 128 -27.42 1.60 28.45
N LEU A 129 -26.32 0.90 28.15
CA LEU A 129 -25.50 0.28 29.21
C LEU A 129 -24.60 1.31 29.91
N PHE A 130 -24.31 2.45 29.28
CA PHE A 130 -23.40 3.47 29.79
C PHE A 130 -24.00 4.88 29.71
N PRO A 131 -25.21 5.10 30.28
CA PRO A 131 -25.92 6.37 30.13
C PRO A 131 -25.22 7.54 30.82
N GLU A 132 -24.27 7.27 31.72
CA GLU A 132 -23.49 8.29 32.42
C GLU A 132 -22.51 9.04 31.52
N PHE A 133 -22.15 8.51 30.34
CA PHE A 133 -21.25 9.20 29.42
C PHE A 133 -21.58 8.96 27.94
N LEU A 134 -22.46 8.02 27.59
CA LEU A 134 -22.95 7.83 26.21
C LEU A 134 -24.36 8.37 26.08
N SER A 135 -24.60 9.15 25.05
CA SER A 135 -25.93 9.60 24.65
C SER A 135 -26.44 8.76 23.47
N PRO A 136 -27.71 8.43 23.42
CA PRO A 136 -28.33 7.83 22.23
C PRO A 136 -28.46 8.83 21.06
N ASN A 137 -28.37 10.15 21.32
CA ASN A 137 -28.45 11.19 20.31
C ASN A 137 -27.38 12.28 20.52
N PRO A 138 -26.07 11.92 20.43
CA PRO A 138 -24.99 12.83 20.80
C PRO A 138 -24.87 14.06 19.90
N GLU A 139 -25.36 14.02 18.65
CA GLU A 139 -25.42 15.20 17.77
C GLU A 139 -26.42 16.27 18.24
N LEU A 140 -27.55 15.86 18.82
CA LEU A 140 -28.51 16.76 19.41
C LEU A 140 -28.00 17.30 20.74
N ASP A 141 -27.42 16.44 21.56
CA ASP A 141 -26.91 16.81 22.88
C ASP A 141 -25.72 17.77 22.77
N ALA A 142 -24.86 17.61 21.77
CA ALA A 142 -23.76 18.54 21.47
C ALA A 142 -24.25 19.99 21.15
N LYS A 143 -25.49 20.14 20.73
CA LYS A 143 -26.16 21.45 20.50
C LYS A 143 -26.96 21.94 21.71
N SER A 144 -27.04 21.14 22.76
CA SER A 144 -27.82 21.48 23.97
C SER A 144 -27.12 22.58 24.78
N THR A 145 -27.93 23.44 25.40
CA THR A 145 -27.46 24.46 26.35
C THR A 145 -27.30 23.91 27.77
N SER A 146 -27.67 22.64 28.01
CA SER A 146 -27.53 21.98 29.31
C SER A 146 -26.06 21.88 29.73
N SER A 147 -25.77 22.21 30.98
CA SER A 147 -24.43 22.12 31.56
C SER A 147 -23.86 20.70 31.51
N TYR A 148 -24.71 19.67 31.60
CA TYR A 148 -24.36 18.28 31.56
C TYR A 148 -23.79 17.86 30.19
N TYR A 149 -24.34 18.39 29.09
CA TYR A 149 -23.89 18.07 27.73
C TYR A 149 -22.88 19.05 27.16
N LYS A 150 -22.48 20.07 27.91
CA LYS A 150 -21.59 21.14 27.45
C LYS A 150 -20.22 20.65 26.98
N SER A 151 -19.76 19.47 27.45
CA SER A 151 -18.49 18.86 27.07
C SER A 151 -18.59 18.02 25.80
N ILE A 152 -19.78 17.68 25.31
CA ILE A 152 -19.96 16.82 24.14
C ILE A 152 -19.54 17.54 22.87
N LYS A 153 -18.65 16.92 22.13
CA LYS A 153 -18.36 17.26 20.74
C LYS A 153 -18.64 16.04 19.86
N TRP A 154 -19.30 16.23 18.75
CA TRP A 154 -19.66 15.13 17.85
C TRP A 154 -19.38 15.53 16.40
N GLN A 155 -18.11 15.91 16.14
CA GLN A 155 -17.67 16.47 14.87
C GLN A 155 -17.23 15.35 13.90
N LYS A 156 -16.90 15.73 12.67
CA LYS A 156 -16.51 14.81 11.62
C LYS A 156 -15.17 14.12 11.93
N ASP A 157 -14.25 14.85 12.51
CA ASP A 157 -12.84 14.49 12.74
C ASP A 157 -12.48 14.30 14.21
N GLU A 158 -13.38 14.69 15.15
CA GLU A 158 -13.18 14.49 16.58
C GLU A 158 -14.51 14.25 17.31
N ILE A 159 -14.46 13.45 18.37
CA ILE A 159 -15.59 13.26 19.29
C ILE A 159 -15.13 13.36 20.74
N THR A 160 -15.99 13.95 21.57
CA THR A 160 -15.86 13.96 23.03
C THR A 160 -17.16 13.47 23.62
N VAL A 161 -17.11 12.38 24.41
CA VAL A 161 -18.24 11.90 25.22
C VAL A 161 -18.36 12.72 26.49
N VAL A 162 -19.44 12.57 27.26
CA VAL A 162 -19.53 13.20 28.60
C VAL A 162 -18.38 12.69 29.47
N ARG A 163 -17.63 13.62 30.07
CA ARG A 163 -16.43 13.28 30.86
C ARG A 163 -16.14 14.40 31.89
N ASP A 164 -15.41 14.02 32.93
CA ASP A 164 -14.99 14.97 33.99
C ASP A 164 -13.68 15.67 33.63
N SER A 165 -12.93 15.13 32.65
CA SER A 165 -11.64 15.68 32.22
C SER A 165 -11.80 17.05 31.55
N THR A 166 -10.97 18.02 31.97
CA THR A 166 -10.86 19.36 31.36
C THR A 166 -9.80 19.46 30.27
N ARG A 167 -9.29 18.32 29.77
CA ARG A 167 -8.25 18.28 28.73
C ARG A 167 -8.70 18.95 27.43
N ALA A 168 -7.75 19.53 26.72
CA ALA A 168 -7.98 20.14 25.42
C ALA A 168 -8.25 19.10 24.31
N GLU A 169 -7.60 17.91 24.42
CA GLU A 169 -7.76 16.79 23.48
C GLU A 169 -9.16 16.19 23.61
N ALA A 170 -9.76 15.82 22.49
CA ALA A 170 -11.04 15.12 22.47
C ALA A 170 -10.88 13.67 22.99
N THR A 171 -12.00 12.97 23.25
CA THR A 171 -11.96 11.55 23.60
C THR A 171 -11.39 10.71 22.45
N VAL A 172 -11.76 11.01 21.20
CA VAL A 172 -11.17 10.42 20.02
C VAL A 172 -10.95 11.49 18.96
N GLU A 173 -9.72 11.59 18.45
CA GLU A 173 -9.33 12.51 17.38
C GLU A 173 -8.77 11.74 16.19
N THR A 174 -8.78 12.36 15.01
CA THR A 174 -8.26 11.77 13.79
C THR A 174 -7.05 12.52 13.26
N ALA A 175 -6.10 11.80 12.68
CA ALA A 175 -4.95 12.34 11.96
C ALA A 175 -4.69 11.56 10.67
N GLY A 176 -3.96 12.16 9.75
CA GLY A 176 -3.44 11.52 8.56
C GLY A 176 -1.98 11.88 8.33
N ALA A 177 -1.22 11.03 7.65
CA ALA A 177 0.14 11.37 7.24
C ALA A 177 0.17 12.57 6.27
N ASP A 178 -0.96 12.90 5.67
CA ASP A 178 -1.17 14.10 4.84
C ASP A 178 -1.40 15.37 5.67
N GLN A 179 -1.96 15.24 6.87
CA GLN A 179 -2.28 16.36 7.75
C GLN A 179 -2.39 15.90 9.20
N TYR A 180 -1.49 16.37 10.06
CA TYR A 180 -1.48 16.09 11.50
C TYR A 180 -1.14 17.33 12.32
N ARG A 181 -1.53 17.29 13.61
CA ARG A 181 -1.30 18.36 14.57
C ARG A 181 -0.27 17.91 15.59
N THR A 182 0.65 18.77 15.98
CA THR A 182 1.63 18.54 17.04
C THR A 182 1.21 19.20 18.36
N GLY A 183 1.88 18.87 19.46
CA GLY A 183 1.68 19.50 20.75
C GLY A 183 0.47 18.99 21.53
N ARG A 184 0.05 17.75 21.27
CA ARG A 184 -1.01 17.04 22.02
C ARG A 184 -0.48 15.75 22.60
N HIS A 185 -1.15 15.21 23.64
CA HIS A 185 -0.76 13.98 24.30
C HIS A 185 -1.94 13.01 24.38
N TYR A 186 -1.67 11.75 24.04
CA TYR A 186 -2.71 10.72 23.97
C TYR A 186 -2.32 9.50 24.83
N GLU A 187 -3.31 8.91 25.52
CA GLU A 187 -3.14 7.63 26.21
C GLU A 187 -3.16 6.46 25.23
N ARG A 188 -3.78 6.63 24.06
CA ARG A 188 -3.84 5.59 23.04
C ARG A 188 -3.62 6.19 21.65
N VAL A 189 -2.71 5.58 20.90
CA VAL A 189 -2.47 5.92 19.49
C VAL A 189 -2.73 4.68 18.65
N TYR A 190 -3.65 4.77 17.72
CA TYR A 190 -4.02 3.71 16.79
C TYR A 190 -3.69 4.11 15.38
N LEU A 191 -2.76 3.42 14.73
CA LEU A 191 -2.33 3.68 13.35
C LEU A 191 -2.80 2.55 12.43
N ASP A 192 -3.64 2.86 11.44
CA ASP A 192 -4.27 1.90 10.52
C ASP A 192 -3.87 2.18 9.08
N ASP A 193 -3.25 1.20 8.42
CA ASP A 193 -2.86 1.25 7.02
C ASP A 193 -2.13 2.57 6.65
N ILE A 194 -1.00 2.83 7.31
CA ILE A 194 -0.17 4.05 7.13
C ILE A 194 0.54 4.04 5.77
N ILE A 195 0.72 2.88 5.17
CA ILE A 195 1.32 2.73 3.85
C ILE A 195 0.39 2.01 2.89
N ASN A 196 0.60 2.25 1.60
CA ASN A 196 -0.01 1.52 0.50
C ASN A 196 0.97 1.40 -0.67
N GLU A 197 0.55 0.79 -1.78
CA GLU A 197 1.36 0.63 -3.00
C GLU A 197 1.94 1.97 -3.50
N GLN A 198 1.16 3.04 -3.46
CA GLN A 198 1.62 4.36 -3.94
C GLN A 198 2.65 5.01 -3.01
N THR A 199 2.62 4.69 -1.72
CA THR A 199 3.60 5.24 -0.77
C THR A 199 4.96 4.58 -0.92
N VAL A 200 5.00 3.27 -1.10
CA VAL A 200 6.27 2.54 -1.24
C VAL A 200 6.95 2.79 -2.59
N CYS A 201 6.20 3.17 -3.62
CA CYS A 201 6.74 3.54 -4.93
C CYS A 201 7.27 4.99 -5.01
N SER A 202 7.21 5.78 -3.93
CA SER A 202 7.62 7.18 -3.90
C SER A 202 8.45 7.46 -2.65
N GLU A 203 9.72 7.81 -2.83
CA GLU A 203 10.64 8.17 -1.75
C GLU A 203 10.06 9.26 -0.84
N VAL A 204 9.55 10.34 -1.44
CA VAL A 204 8.95 11.47 -0.71
C VAL A 204 7.75 11.04 0.14
N LYS A 205 6.89 10.16 -0.41
CA LYS A 205 5.73 9.65 0.35
C LYS A 205 6.16 8.68 1.43
N SER A 206 7.15 7.83 1.16
CA SER A 206 7.71 6.89 2.14
C SER A 206 8.35 7.64 3.30
N GLU A 207 9.19 8.64 3.05
CA GLU A 207 9.79 9.51 4.06
C GLU A 207 8.71 10.20 4.90
N ARG A 208 7.68 10.75 4.26
CA ARG A 208 6.57 11.41 4.95
C ARG A 208 5.82 10.46 5.90
N THR A 209 5.63 9.20 5.52
CA THR A 209 4.98 8.21 6.42
C THR A 209 5.88 7.84 7.59
N MET A 210 7.20 7.75 7.37
CA MET A 210 8.16 7.53 8.45
C MET A 210 8.21 8.73 9.41
N GLU A 211 8.25 9.94 8.88
CA GLU A 211 8.19 11.17 9.68
C GLU A 211 6.90 11.22 10.51
N PHE A 212 5.76 10.91 9.90
CA PHE A 212 4.48 10.87 10.60
C PHE A 212 4.54 9.94 11.82
N VAL A 213 5.07 8.71 11.68
CA VAL A 213 5.22 7.79 12.81
C VAL A 213 6.18 8.33 13.85
N LYS A 214 7.33 8.89 13.43
CA LYS A 214 8.30 9.51 14.36
C LYS A 214 7.66 10.66 15.16
N TYR A 215 6.79 11.45 14.55
CA TYR A 215 6.08 12.54 15.25
C TYR A 215 4.97 12.02 16.17
N MET A 216 4.44 10.81 15.96
CA MET A 216 3.44 10.23 16.86
C MET A 216 4.07 9.74 18.18
N ILE A 217 5.32 9.29 18.18
CA ILE A 217 5.99 8.74 19.37
C ILE A 217 5.99 9.75 20.54
N PRO A 218 6.45 11.00 20.41
CA PRO A 218 6.44 11.97 21.50
C PRO A 218 5.03 12.45 21.91
N MET A 219 4.01 12.14 21.13
CA MET A 219 2.62 12.45 21.51
C MET A 219 1.99 11.37 22.39
N ILE A 220 2.63 10.23 22.56
CA ILE A 220 2.16 9.18 23.47
C ILE A 220 2.45 9.66 24.91
N ASN A 221 1.45 9.52 25.78
CA ASN A 221 1.64 9.83 27.18
C ASN A 221 2.77 8.94 27.76
N PRO A 222 3.83 9.50 28.33
CA PRO A 222 4.97 8.73 28.83
C PRO A 222 4.60 7.77 29.98
N VAL A 223 3.46 8.01 30.64
CA VAL A 223 2.98 7.14 31.72
C VAL A 223 1.75 6.38 31.24
N GLY A 224 1.93 5.11 30.88
CA GLY A 224 0.84 4.20 30.50
C GLY A 224 0.19 4.48 29.13
N GLY A 225 0.82 5.33 28.31
CA GLY A 225 0.41 5.51 26.92
C GLY A 225 0.78 4.30 26.06
N ILE A 226 -0.03 3.97 25.05
CA ILE A 226 0.16 2.78 24.20
C ILE A 226 -0.05 3.14 22.74
N MET A 227 0.84 2.63 21.88
CA MET A 227 0.71 2.68 20.42
C MET A 227 0.36 1.31 19.86
N ARG A 228 -0.63 1.24 19.00
CA ARG A 228 -0.95 0.05 18.20
C ARG A 228 -0.97 0.39 16.73
N MET A 229 -0.18 -0.34 15.97
CA MET A 229 -0.08 -0.18 14.52
C MET A 229 -0.62 -1.42 13.83
N TYR A 230 -1.40 -1.19 12.77
CA TYR A 230 -1.98 -2.26 11.96
C TYR A 230 -1.57 -2.06 10.51
N GLY A 231 -1.06 -3.11 9.90
CA GLY A 231 -0.60 -3.03 8.53
C GLY A 231 -0.57 -4.34 7.77
N THR A 232 -0.19 -4.20 6.52
CA THR A 232 0.17 -5.26 5.59
C THR A 232 1.45 -4.85 4.89
N ARG A 233 2.30 -5.79 4.51
CA ARG A 233 3.57 -5.49 3.85
C ARG A 233 3.34 -5.12 2.39
N TYR A 234 4.24 -4.30 1.85
CA TYR A 234 4.20 -3.86 0.46
C TYR A 234 5.56 -3.89 -0.22
N ASP A 235 6.66 -3.73 0.52
CA ASP A 235 8.01 -3.64 -0.02
C ASP A 235 9.05 -4.08 1.03
N PRO A 236 10.24 -4.62 0.62
CA PRO A 236 11.34 -4.92 1.52
C PRO A 236 11.84 -3.75 2.35
N ALA A 237 11.65 -2.53 1.88
CA ALA A 237 12.04 -1.30 2.57
C ALA A 237 10.85 -0.44 2.99
N ASP A 238 9.70 -1.06 3.17
CA ASP A 238 8.53 -0.33 3.66
C ASP A 238 8.70 0.14 5.11
N LEU A 239 7.80 1.00 5.56
CA LEU A 239 7.76 1.51 6.94
C LEU A 239 7.86 0.39 7.98
N TYR A 240 7.23 -0.75 7.72
CA TYR A 240 7.21 -1.86 8.69
C TYR A 240 8.53 -2.61 8.75
N SER A 241 9.31 -2.66 7.65
CA SER A 241 10.69 -3.16 7.68
C SER A 241 11.56 -2.27 8.57
N TRP A 242 11.50 -0.95 8.35
CA TRP A 242 12.22 0.01 9.17
C TRP A 242 11.86 -0.11 10.67
N LEU A 243 10.57 -0.30 11.00
CA LEU A 243 10.13 -0.53 12.38
C LEU A 243 10.68 -1.84 12.93
N ILE A 244 10.59 -2.94 12.20
CA ILE A 244 11.08 -4.26 12.62
C ILE A 244 12.60 -4.21 12.86
N ASP A 245 13.35 -3.54 11.98
CA ASP A 245 14.79 -3.35 12.15
C ASP A 245 15.10 -2.60 13.45
N LYS A 246 14.32 -1.56 13.77
CA LYS A 246 14.46 -0.81 15.03
C LYS A 246 14.03 -1.60 16.27
N ILE A 247 13.02 -2.45 16.16
CA ILE A 247 12.56 -3.34 17.23
C ILE A 247 13.60 -4.44 17.52
N ASN A 248 14.24 -4.95 16.47
CA ASN A 248 15.26 -6.00 16.56
C ASN A 248 16.67 -5.45 16.82
N ALA A 249 16.85 -4.13 16.88
CA ALA A 249 18.13 -3.53 17.24
C ALA A 249 18.55 -3.95 18.66
N PRO A 250 19.87 -4.06 18.94
CA PRO A 250 20.35 -4.35 20.29
C PRO A 250 19.78 -3.37 21.32
N GLU A 251 19.55 -3.83 22.56
CA GLU A 251 18.96 -3.01 23.63
C GLU A 251 19.83 -1.78 24.00
N ASP A 252 21.12 -1.85 23.72
CA ASP A 252 22.08 -0.76 23.92
C ASP A 252 22.11 0.24 22.73
N ASP A 253 21.41 -0.01 21.66
CA ASP A 253 21.20 0.97 20.57
C ASP A 253 20.22 2.05 21.04
N GLU A 254 20.69 3.30 21.13
CA GLU A 254 19.87 4.46 21.52
C GLU A 254 18.63 4.67 20.62
N PHE A 255 18.56 4.00 19.47
CA PHE A 255 17.44 4.04 18.53
C PHE A 255 16.56 2.77 18.55
N SER A 256 16.76 1.89 19.52
CA SER A 256 15.90 0.71 19.73
C SER A 256 14.47 1.13 20.12
N ILE A 257 13.47 0.41 19.64
CA ILE A 257 12.05 0.63 19.94
C ILE A 257 11.50 -0.60 20.64
N GLY A 258 11.07 -0.45 21.89
CA GLY A 258 10.42 -1.50 22.65
C GLY A 258 8.97 -1.73 22.20
N MET A 259 8.75 -2.49 21.13
CA MET A 259 7.42 -2.79 20.61
C MET A 259 7.29 -4.27 20.30
N ARG A 260 6.14 -4.85 20.65
CA ARG A 260 5.83 -6.24 20.32
C ARG A 260 5.40 -6.36 18.85
N VAL A 261 5.89 -7.39 18.14
CA VAL A 261 5.52 -7.66 16.75
C VAL A 261 4.67 -8.91 16.66
N ILE A 262 3.49 -8.80 16.08
CA ILE A 262 2.63 -9.92 15.73
C ILE A 262 2.53 -9.96 14.20
N ASN A 263 3.27 -10.88 13.60
CA ASN A 263 3.27 -11.12 12.17
C ASN A 263 2.66 -12.48 11.88
N ARG A 264 1.55 -12.52 11.13
CA ARG A 264 0.87 -13.75 10.74
C ARG A 264 0.63 -13.84 9.24
N GLU A 265 0.66 -15.05 8.74
CA GLU A 265 0.43 -15.40 7.34
C GLU A 265 -1.02 -15.88 7.15
N VAL A 266 -1.54 -15.82 5.91
CA VAL A 266 -2.89 -16.31 5.61
C VAL A 266 -3.02 -17.81 5.81
N VAL A 267 -1.93 -18.55 5.57
CA VAL A 267 -1.80 -19.99 5.76
C VAL A 267 -0.54 -20.26 6.56
N GLU A 268 -0.67 -20.91 7.68
CA GLU A 268 0.44 -21.30 8.55
C GLU A 268 0.59 -22.82 8.56
N ASP A 269 1.80 -23.30 8.89
CA ASP A 269 1.95 -24.70 9.29
C ASP A 269 1.13 -24.95 10.57
N TYR A 270 0.73 -26.20 10.76
CA TYR A 270 -0.21 -26.50 11.82
C TYR A 270 0.36 -26.30 13.23
N GLU A 271 1.67 -26.43 13.41
CA GLU A 271 2.34 -26.17 14.69
C GLU A 271 2.32 -24.68 15.03
N THR A 272 2.62 -23.83 14.07
CA THR A 272 2.50 -22.37 14.22
C THR A 272 1.05 -21.96 14.47
N PHE A 273 0.10 -22.51 13.73
CA PHE A 273 -1.33 -22.25 13.93
C PHE A 273 -1.80 -22.62 15.34
N ILE A 274 -1.41 -23.81 15.85
CA ILE A 274 -1.77 -24.29 17.20
C ILE A 274 -1.18 -23.41 18.29
N LYS A 275 0.01 -22.86 18.10
CA LYS A 275 0.65 -21.96 19.06
C LYS A 275 -0.30 -20.81 19.47
N TYR A 276 -1.13 -20.37 18.56
CA TYR A 276 -2.09 -19.28 18.78
C TYR A 276 -3.51 -19.74 19.14
N GLN A 277 -3.76 -21.04 19.23
CA GLN A 277 -5.07 -21.56 19.68
C GLN A 277 -5.22 -21.52 21.21
N PRO A 278 -6.45 -21.42 21.73
CA PRO A 278 -6.71 -21.54 23.16
C PRO A 278 -6.12 -22.84 23.76
N ILE A 279 -5.55 -22.75 24.95
CA ILE A 279 -4.78 -23.83 25.60
C ILE A 279 -5.56 -25.15 25.62
N GLY A 280 -6.87 -25.14 25.91
CA GLY A 280 -7.70 -26.35 25.96
C GLY A 280 -7.95 -27.06 24.62
N LYS A 281 -7.67 -26.40 23.48
CA LYS A 281 -7.82 -26.98 22.14
C LYS A 281 -6.51 -27.46 21.53
N ARG A 282 -5.35 -27.07 22.11
CA ARG A 282 -4.03 -27.33 21.53
C ARG A 282 -3.67 -28.80 21.43
N GLU A 283 -3.91 -29.58 22.48
CA GLU A 283 -3.49 -30.97 22.52
C GLU A 283 -4.34 -31.88 21.62
N PHE A 284 -5.64 -31.67 21.57
CA PHE A 284 -6.54 -32.46 20.73
C PHE A 284 -6.23 -32.29 19.25
N ASN A 285 -5.93 -31.06 18.83
CA ASN A 285 -5.68 -30.75 17.46
C ASN A 285 -4.28 -31.15 16.98
N ARG A 286 -3.27 -31.18 17.88
CA ARG A 286 -1.87 -31.46 17.55
C ARG A 286 -1.66 -32.86 16.99
N LYS A 287 -2.30 -33.87 17.59
CA LYS A 287 -2.16 -35.27 17.16
C LYS A 287 -2.81 -35.55 15.80
N ALA A 288 -3.86 -34.82 15.44
CA ALA A 288 -4.64 -35.10 14.24
C ALA A 288 -4.07 -34.44 12.95
N ASN A 289 -3.18 -33.47 13.05
CA ASN A 289 -2.87 -32.55 11.95
C ASN A 289 -1.38 -32.21 11.76
N LEU A 290 -0.47 -33.00 12.31
CA LEU A 290 0.98 -32.86 12.13
C LEU A 290 1.34 -32.71 10.63
N GLY A 291 2.05 -31.63 10.30
CA GLY A 291 2.52 -31.35 8.94
C GLY A 291 1.48 -30.77 7.98
N LYS A 292 0.23 -30.54 8.42
CA LYS A 292 -0.79 -29.89 7.59
C LYS A 292 -0.70 -28.36 7.68
N LYS A 293 -1.20 -27.70 6.65
CA LYS A 293 -1.35 -26.24 6.62
C LYS A 293 -2.77 -25.85 7.02
N ALA A 294 -2.92 -24.73 7.74
CA ALA A 294 -4.20 -24.20 8.18
C ALA A 294 -4.37 -22.73 7.79
N PHE A 295 -5.56 -22.39 7.29
CA PHE A 295 -5.97 -21.01 7.14
C PHE A 295 -6.26 -20.41 8.52
N ILE A 296 -5.65 -19.27 8.83
CA ILE A 296 -5.85 -18.60 10.13
C ILE A 296 -7.25 -18.00 10.27
N TYR A 297 -7.89 -17.71 9.14
CA TYR A 297 -9.24 -17.16 9.07
C TYR A 297 -10.07 -17.95 8.06
N SER A 298 -11.18 -18.53 8.50
CA SER A 298 -12.05 -19.43 7.72
C SER A 298 -12.75 -18.78 6.53
N TYR A 299 -12.67 -17.45 6.38
CA TYR A 299 -13.09 -16.74 5.18
C TYR A 299 -12.28 -17.17 3.96
N TYR A 300 -11.01 -17.53 4.15
CA TYR A 300 -10.11 -17.94 3.06
C TYR A 300 -10.17 -19.47 2.87
N ASN A 301 -10.04 -19.83 1.61
CA ASN A 301 -9.82 -21.20 1.14
C ASN A 301 -8.87 -21.15 -0.07
N PRO A 302 -8.35 -22.31 -0.54
CA PRO A 302 -7.41 -22.34 -1.66
C PRO A 302 -7.94 -21.65 -2.92
N GLU A 303 -9.20 -21.86 -3.26
CA GLU A 303 -9.83 -21.32 -4.48
C GLU A 303 -9.92 -19.79 -4.43
N LEU A 304 -10.39 -19.23 -3.31
CA LEU A 304 -10.45 -17.77 -3.13
C LEU A 304 -9.05 -17.13 -3.17
N LEU A 305 -8.08 -17.83 -2.58
CA LEU A 305 -6.70 -17.32 -2.53
C LEU A 305 -6.06 -17.30 -3.92
N GLU A 306 -6.23 -18.36 -4.73
CA GLU A 306 -5.76 -18.40 -6.11
C GLU A 306 -6.46 -17.34 -6.99
N LYS A 307 -7.76 -17.12 -6.78
CA LYS A 307 -8.48 -16.04 -7.45
C LYS A 307 -7.90 -14.65 -7.10
N LYS A 308 -7.54 -14.43 -5.84
CA LYS A 308 -6.88 -13.18 -5.41
C LYS A 308 -5.49 -13.04 -6.05
N ARG A 309 -4.73 -14.14 -6.12
CA ARG A 309 -3.41 -14.18 -6.77
C ARG A 309 -3.50 -13.81 -8.26
N ALA A 310 -4.45 -14.42 -8.97
CA ALA A 310 -4.68 -14.13 -10.38
C ALA A 310 -5.04 -12.65 -10.64
N TRP A 311 -5.81 -12.01 -9.73
CA TRP A 311 -6.20 -10.62 -9.88
C TRP A 311 -5.07 -9.62 -9.60
N LEU A 312 -4.11 -10.00 -8.75
CA LEU A 312 -2.98 -9.12 -8.41
C LEU A 312 -1.90 -9.12 -9.51
N GLU A 313 -1.91 -10.11 -10.41
CA GLU A 313 -0.96 -10.25 -11.53
C GLU A 313 0.53 -10.18 -11.12
N SER A 314 0.80 -10.24 -9.81
CA SER A 314 2.12 -10.15 -9.20
C SER A 314 2.22 -11.07 -7.99
N ASP A 315 3.05 -12.09 -8.09
CA ASP A 315 3.33 -13.00 -6.98
C ASP A 315 3.96 -12.24 -5.80
N PHE A 316 4.84 -11.29 -6.07
CA PHE A 316 5.46 -10.47 -5.04
C PHE A 316 4.42 -9.72 -4.19
N ILE A 317 3.52 -8.96 -4.83
CA ILE A 317 2.45 -8.23 -4.14
C ILE A 317 1.55 -9.21 -3.39
N PHE A 318 1.24 -10.36 -4.00
CA PHE A 318 0.43 -11.39 -3.38
C PHE A 318 1.05 -11.93 -2.09
N TYR A 319 2.34 -12.26 -2.11
CA TYR A 319 3.04 -12.74 -0.91
C TYR A 319 3.20 -11.64 0.15
N CYS A 320 3.50 -10.41 -0.24
CA CYS A 320 3.53 -9.29 0.69
C CYS A 320 2.20 -9.11 1.41
N GLN A 321 1.07 -9.16 0.68
CA GLN A 321 -0.24 -8.83 1.24
C GLN A 321 -0.90 -9.98 2.01
N TYR A 322 -0.59 -11.24 1.68
CA TYR A 322 -1.24 -12.40 2.30
C TYR A 322 -0.31 -13.21 3.20
N TRP A 323 0.99 -13.19 2.96
CA TRP A 323 1.97 -13.84 3.86
C TRP A 323 2.73 -12.86 4.73
N ASN A 324 2.62 -11.55 4.50
CA ASN A 324 3.45 -10.55 5.16
C ASN A 324 4.96 -10.89 5.10
N ARG A 325 5.35 -11.69 4.13
CA ARG A 325 6.73 -12.07 3.87
C ARG A 325 7.32 -11.20 2.78
N ILE A 326 8.53 -10.77 3.02
CA ILE A 326 9.38 -10.08 2.04
C ILE A 326 10.58 -10.95 1.72
N GLU A 327 11.02 -11.74 2.69
CA GLU A 327 12.13 -12.66 2.59
C GLU A 327 11.69 -13.98 1.97
N GLY A 328 12.51 -14.54 1.07
CA GLY A 328 12.29 -15.85 0.46
C GLY A 328 11.51 -15.84 -0.86
N ILE A 329 11.09 -14.68 -1.36
CA ILE A 329 10.77 -14.53 -2.76
C ILE A 329 12.09 -14.21 -3.45
N ASP A 330 12.89 -15.24 -3.68
CA ASP A 330 14.11 -15.17 -4.48
C ASP A 330 13.76 -14.99 -5.97
N GLU A 331 12.76 -14.19 -6.24
CA GLU A 331 12.44 -13.66 -7.53
C GLU A 331 13.03 -12.25 -7.64
N ARG A 332 14.36 -12.18 -7.51
CA ARG A 332 15.05 -11.05 -8.12
C ARG A 332 14.50 -10.95 -9.53
N CYS A 333 13.98 -9.81 -9.88
CA CYS A 333 13.48 -9.61 -11.24
C CYS A 333 14.56 -9.97 -12.26
N PHE A 334 15.80 -9.73 -11.89
CA PHE A 334 16.97 -9.94 -12.73
C PHE A 334 18.05 -10.72 -11.94
N PRO A 335 17.88 -12.05 -11.74
CA PRO A 335 18.85 -12.83 -10.99
C PRO A 335 20.18 -12.97 -11.76
N PRO A 336 21.34 -12.77 -11.11
CA PRO A 336 22.63 -13.17 -11.68
C PRO A 336 22.73 -14.72 -11.76
N PRO A 337 23.64 -15.29 -12.59
CA PRO A 337 24.62 -14.57 -13.40
C PRO A 337 24.03 -14.00 -14.69
N TYR A 338 24.54 -12.83 -15.11
CA TYR A 338 24.20 -12.23 -16.39
C TYR A 338 25.06 -12.84 -17.48
N THR A 339 24.49 -12.98 -18.69
CA THR A 339 25.29 -13.35 -19.88
C THR A 339 26.05 -12.11 -20.32
N GLU A 340 27.38 -12.19 -20.33
CA GLU A 340 28.27 -11.09 -20.70
C GLU A 340 29.14 -11.45 -21.89
N LEU A 341 29.50 -10.46 -22.70
CA LEU A 341 30.44 -10.57 -23.81
C LEU A 341 31.43 -9.40 -23.76
N GLU A 342 32.70 -9.68 -23.95
CA GLU A 342 33.76 -8.68 -24.11
C GLU A 342 33.52 -7.85 -25.37
N THR A 343 33.24 -8.55 -26.49
CA THR A 343 33.00 -7.93 -27.79
C THR A 343 31.60 -8.27 -28.30
N LEU A 344 30.85 -7.24 -28.70
CA LEU A 344 29.54 -7.44 -29.28
C LEU A 344 29.60 -7.93 -30.72
N PRO A 345 28.62 -8.73 -31.17
CA PRO A 345 28.62 -9.26 -32.55
C PRO A 345 28.44 -8.12 -33.58
N ASP A 346 29.00 -8.33 -34.76
CA ASP A 346 28.86 -7.42 -35.89
C ASP A 346 27.43 -7.40 -36.46
N GLY A 347 27.11 -6.30 -37.16
CA GLY A 347 25.82 -6.14 -37.84
C GLY A 347 24.63 -5.87 -36.93
N LEU A 348 24.87 -5.31 -35.75
CA LEU A 348 23.81 -4.84 -34.86
C LEU A 348 23.27 -3.48 -35.31
N THR A 349 21.96 -3.31 -35.23
CA THR A 349 21.31 -1.99 -35.30
C THR A 349 21.14 -1.47 -33.89
N TYR A 350 21.68 -0.28 -33.60
CA TYR A 350 21.68 0.29 -32.27
C TYR A 350 20.51 1.24 -32.07
N TYR A 351 20.02 1.29 -30.84
CA TYR A 351 18.98 2.20 -30.34
C TYR A 351 19.43 2.75 -28.99
N MET A 352 19.13 4.00 -28.73
CA MET A 352 19.45 4.66 -27.48
C MET A 352 18.17 5.04 -26.74
N THR A 353 18.18 4.99 -25.41
CA THR A 353 17.16 5.60 -24.57
C THR A 353 17.80 6.52 -23.56
N VAL A 354 17.10 7.61 -23.27
CA VAL A 354 17.53 8.64 -22.33
C VAL A 354 16.40 8.93 -21.38
N ASP A 355 16.69 8.78 -20.08
CA ASP A 355 15.82 9.23 -18.98
C ASP A 355 16.45 10.47 -18.36
N PRO A 356 16.00 11.69 -18.70
CA PRO A 356 16.65 12.92 -18.30
C PRO A 356 16.17 13.41 -16.94
N ALA A 357 17.11 13.77 -16.04
CA ALA A 357 16.84 14.39 -14.76
C ALA A 357 17.33 15.85 -14.73
N PHE A 358 16.42 16.82 -14.82
CA PHE A 358 16.75 18.24 -14.90
C PHE A 358 16.29 19.08 -13.71
N LYS A 359 15.95 18.48 -12.55
CA LYS A 359 15.56 19.26 -11.37
C LYS A 359 16.79 19.82 -10.66
N PRO A 360 16.88 21.14 -10.41
CA PRO A 360 18.02 21.78 -9.75
C PRO A 360 17.97 21.60 -8.22
N SER A 361 17.88 20.35 -7.72
CA SER A 361 18.00 20.08 -6.29
C SER A 361 19.36 19.46 -5.99
N LYS A 362 19.91 19.71 -4.79
CA LYS A 362 21.17 19.09 -4.34
C LYS A 362 21.11 17.55 -4.28
N GLN A 363 19.91 16.98 -4.33
CA GLN A 363 19.59 15.54 -4.38
C GLN A 363 19.06 15.11 -5.75
N SER A 364 19.37 15.84 -6.84
CA SER A 364 18.84 15.52 -8.18
C SER A 364 19.21 14.11 -8.63
N ASP A 365 18.23 13.42 -9.23
CA ASP A 365 18.39 12.16 -9.92
C ASP A 365 19.43 12.29 -11.06
N TYR A 366 20.00 11.17 -11.47
CA TYR A 366 20.94 11.15 -12.60
C TYR A 366 20.17 11.04 -13.91
N THR A 367 20.64 11.73 -14.95
CA THR A 367 20.25 11.39 -16.31
C THR A 367 20.87 10.04 -16.67
N ALA A 368 20.03 9.10 -17.06
CA ALA A 368 20.46 7.76 -17.49
C ALA A 368 20.43 7.64 -19.01
N ILE A 369 21.48 7.05 -19.59
CA ILE A 369 21.55 6.72 -21.01
C ILE A 369 21.85 5.24 -21.14
N VAL A 370 21.06 4.55 -21.99
CA VAL A 370 21.29 3.15 -22.33
C VAL A 370 21.27 2.96 -23.83
N VAL A 371 22.31 2.28 -24.36
CA VAL A 371 22.42 1.92 -25.78
C VAL A 371 22.29 0.41 -25.91
N CYS A 372 21.32 -0.04 -26.72
CA CYS A 372 21.11 -1.45 -27.02
C CYS A 372 21.28 -1.74 -28.50
N GLY A 373 22.00 -2.82 -28.80
CA GLY A 373 22.13 -3.39 -30.14
C GLY A 373 21.12 -4.50 -30.38
N TYR A 374 20.54 -4.55 -31.54
CA TYR A 374 19.59 -5.55 -31.96
C TYR A 374 19.90 -6.07 -33.37
N LYS A 375 19.81 -7.37 -33.56
CA LYS A 375 19.98 -7.98 -34.87
C LYS A 375 18.61 -8.21 -35.50
N GLU A 376 18.42 -7.75 -36.72
CA GLU A 376 17.15 -7.95 -37.41
C GLU A 376 16.85 -9.47 -37.53
N HIS A 377 15.64 -9.85 -37.10
CA HIS A 377 15.20 -11.25 -36.93
C HIS A 377 15.93 -12.06 -35.83
N GLY A 378 16.70 -11.41 -34.95
CA GLY A 378 17.29 -12.05 -33.78
C GLY A 378 16.32 -12.02 -32.56
N ASP A 379 16.55 -12.96 -31.64
CA ASP A 379 15.84 -13.05 -30.37
C ASP A 379 16.60 -12.38 -29.20
N LYS A 380 17.81 -11.88 -29.47
CA LYS A 380 18.73 -11.33 -28.49
C LYS A 380 18.81 -9.80 -28.56
N VAL A 381 18.93 -9.19 -27.39
CA VAL A 381 19.20 -7.76 -27.19
C VAL A 381 20.55 -7.63 -26.51
N TYR A 382 21.42 -6.80 -27.05
CA TYR A 382 22.76 -6.59 -26.55
C TYR A 382 22.87 -5.21 -25.93
N ILE A 383 23.13 -5.13 -24.62
CA ILE A 383 23.34 -3.86 -23.94
C ILE A 383 24.79 -3.42 -24.16
N ALA A 384 24.98 -2.41 -25.02
CA ALA A 384 26.28 -1.93 -25.42
C ALA A 384 26.86 -0.90 -24.45
N GLU A 385 26.01 -0.02 -23.91
CA GLU A 385 26.43 1.02 -22.99
C GLU A 385 25.29 1.35 -22.03
N ALA A 386 25.64 1.65 -20.76
CA ALA A 386 24.71 2.13 -19.75
C ALA A 386 25.46 3.07 -18.82
N ILE A 387 25.13 4.36 -18.85
CA ILE A 387 25.83 5.40 -18.10
C ILE A 387 24.86 6.32 -17.37
N ARG A 388 25.31 6.84 -16.23
CA ARG A 388 24.66 7.91 -15.50
C ARG A 388 25.43 9.22 -15.64
N LEU A 389 24.72 10.29 -15.84
CA LEU A 389 25.29 11.61 -16.00
C LEU A 389 24.68 12.57 -14.96
N LYS A 390 25.54 13.47 -14.44
CA LYS A 390 25.10 14.68 -13.76
C LYS A 390 25.62 15.86 -14.56
N GLY A 391 24.77 16.81 -14.92
CA GLY A 391 25.22 17.98 -15.59
C GLY A 391 24.15 18.77 -16.33
N HIS A 392 24.60 19.80 -17.01
CA HIS A 392 23.76 20.68 -17.81
C HIS A 392 23.28 19.98 -19.10
N PRO A 393 22.16 20.38 -19.71
CA PRO A 393 21.64 19.81 -20.97
C PRO A 393 22.68 19.75 -22.11
N GLU A 394 23.60 20.68 -22.18
CA GLU A 394 24.70 20.70 -23.16
C GLU A 394 25.65 19.51 -23.01
N TYR A 395 25.96 19.11 -21.77
CA TYR A 395 26.76 17.91 -21.51
C TYR A 395 26.06 16.63 -21.95
N LEU A 396 24.75 16.56 -21.73
CA LEU A 396 23.93 15.45 -22.25
C LEU A 396 23.99 15.40 -23.77
N LEU A 397 23.82 16.54 -24.46
CA LEU A 397 23.86 16.60 -25.90
C LEU A 397 25.20 16.13 -26.46
N ASN A 398 26.32 16.62 -25.92
CA ASN A 398 27.66 16.19 -26.33
C ASN A 398 27.84 14.68 -26.12
N LYS A 399 27.31 14.12 -25.03
CA LYS A 399 27.39 12.69 -24.78
C LYS A 399 26.52 11.86 -25.73
N MET A 400 25.38 12.39 -26.14
CA MET A 400 24.54 11.77 -27.16
C MET A 400 25.24 11.75 -28.54
N TYR A 401 25.96 12.81 -28.89
CA TYR A 401 26.78 12.81 -30.11
C TYR A 401 27.93 11.82 -30.02
N ASP A 402 28.68 11.75 -28.91
CA ASP A 402 29.72 10.75 -28.69
C ASP A 402 29.21 9.32 -28.94
N MET A 403 28.00 9.05 -28.49
CA MET A 403 27.37 7.74 -28.68
C MET A 403 26.86 7.54 -30.11
N TYR A 404 26.43 8.61 -30.77
CA TYR A 404 26.06 8.56 -32.17
C TYR A 404 27.28 8.23 -33.06
N ASP A 405 28.39 8.88 -32.81
CA ASP A 405 29.64 8.65 -33.54
C ASP A 405 30.18 7.21 -33.33
N ARG A 406 29.99 6.64 -32.12
CA ARG A 406 30.45 5.28 -31.81
C ARG A 406 29.53 4.18 -32.31
N TYR A 407 28.23 4.37 -32.20
CA TYR A 407 27.26 3.28 -32.45
C TYR A 407 26.38 3.52 -33.66
N GLY A 408 26.30 4.74 -34.19
CA GLY A 408 25.40 5.05 -35.29
C GLY A 408 23.94 4.69 -34.98
N TYR A 409 23.45 5.00 -33.75
CA TYR A 409 22.12 4.55 -33.34
C TYR A 409 21.03 5.11 -34.26
N ARG A 410 20.07 4.26 -34.60
CA ARG A 410 18.98 4.60 -35.51
C ARG A 410 17.97 5.60 -34.92
N VAL A 411 17.72 5.53 -33.61
CA VAL A 411 16.79 6.38 -32.88
C VAL A 411 17.24 6.48 -31.42
N ALA A 412 17.16 7.70 -30.87
CA ALA A 412 17.24 7.98 -29.45
C ALA A 412 15.83 8.23 -28.90
N GLY A 413 15.32 7.35 -28.06
CA GLY A 413 14.06 7.52 -27.35
C GLY A 413 14.25 8.35 -26.08
N MET A 414 13.43 9.37 -25.86
CA MET A 414 13.44 10.20 -24.66
C MET A 414 12.03 10.33 -24.10
N GLU A 415 11.85 10.35 -22.79
CA GLU A 415 10.53 10.50 -22.18
C GLU A 415 9.86 11.82 -22.61
N ASP A 416 8.58 11.75 -23.05
CA ASP A 416 7.84 12.89 -23.64
C ASP A 416 7.71 14.09 -22.67
N GLY A 417 7.71 13.83 -21.35
CA GLY A 417 7.63 14.88 -20.33
C GLY A 417 8.90 15.69 -20.14
N ALA A 418 10.06 15.16 -20.54
CA ALA A 418 11.37 15.79 -20.44
C ALA A 418 11.79 16.51 -21.75
N TRP A 419 11.16 16.16 -22.85
CA TRP A 419 11.39 16.74 -24.18
C TRP A 419 10.51 17.95 -24.44
N GLN A 420 10.17 18.73 -23.42
CA GLN A 420 9.41 19.95 -23.64
C GLN A 420 10.23 20.97 -24.45
N ASP A 421 9.54 21.88 -25.09
CA ASP A 421 10.01 22.85 -26.08
C ASP A 421 11.43 23.45 -25.86
N THR A 422 11.85 23.51 -24.60
CA THR A 422 13.17 24.10 -24.22
C THR A 422 14.35 23.18 -24.60
N LEU A 423 14.24 21.86 -24.44
CA LEU A 423 15.32 20.93 -24.78
C LEU A 423 15.39 20.67 -26.28
N ALA A 424 14.23 20.49 -26.92
CA ALA A 424 14.17 20.34 -28.36
C ALA A 424 14.79 21.58 -29.05
N TRP A 425 14.41 22.77 -28.61
CA TRP A 425 14.97 24.00 -29.10
C TRP A 425 16.48 24.09 -28.84
N ALA A 426 16.94 23.77 -27.61
CA ALA A 426 18.36 23.83 -27.28
C ALA A 426 19.20 22.88 -28.15
N PHE A 427 18.70 21.68 -28.41
CA PHE A 427 19.39 20.69 -29.24
C PHE A 427 19.41 21.06 -30.71
N GLU A 428 18.31 21.58 -31.25
CA GLU A 428 18.26 22.10 -32.61
C GLU A 428 19.19 23.31 -32.79
N HIS A 429 19.25 24.20 -31.81
CA HIS A 429 20.08 25.39 -31.85
C HIS A 429 21.56 25.04 -31.79
N ALA A 430 21.95 24.14 -30.88
CA ALA A 430 23.33 23.67 -30.75
C ALA A 430 23.80 22.95 -32.03
N ALA A 431 22.98 22.07 -32.60
CA ALA A 431 23.28 21.40 -33.86
C ALA A 431 23.53 22.36 -35.00
N LYS A 432 22.70 23.41 -35.11
CA LYS A 432 22.87 24.48 -36.13
C LYS A 432 24.14 25.32 -35.90
N GLN A 433 24.46 25.68 -34.66
CA GLN A 433 25.65 26.46 -34.32
C GLN A 433 26.94 25.68 -34.58
N GLU A 434 26.96 24.41 -34.28
CA GLU A 434 28.14 23.54 -34.43
C GLU A 434 28.27 22.93 -35.83
N GLY A 435 27.29 23.17 -36.72
CA GLY A 435 27.26 22.57 -38.06
C GLY A 435 27.16 21.07 -38.08
N ARG A 436 26.60 20.47 -37.00
CA ARG A 436 26.41 19.02 -36.87
C ARG A 436 25.07 18.57 -37.43
N GLU A 437 25.01 17.30 -37.84
CA GLU A 437 23.75 16.65 -38.22
C GLU A 437 22.81 16.55 -37.03
N GLN A 438 21.52 16.73 -37.25
CA GLN A 438 20.52 16.65 -36.20
C GLN A 438 20.36 15.19 -35.73
N LEU A 439 20.46 14.96 -34.42
CA LEU A 439 20.30 13.61 -33.84
C LEU A 439 18.87 13.06 -34.05
N PRO A 440 18.70 11.78 -34.35
CA PRO A 440 17.40 11.15 -34.58
C PRO A 440 16.67 10.88 -33.24
N ILE A 441 16.15 11.93 -32.61
CA ILE A 441 15.48 11.84 -31.30
C ILE A 441 13.97 11.64 -31.48
N ARG A 442 13.40 10.79 -30.64
CA ARG A 442 11.97 10.46 -30.64
C ARG A 442 11.39 10.52 -29.24
N PRO A 443 10.31 11.30 -29.00
CA PRO A 443 9.62 11.29 -27.72
C PRO A 443 8.92 9.93 -27.48
N ILE A 444 9.05 9.39 -26.26
CA ILE A 444 8.39 8.18 -25.79
C ILE A 444 7.32 8.60 -24.77
N LYS A 445 6.05 8.26 -25.08
CA LYS A 445 4.93 8.51 -24.15
C LYS A 445 4.83 7.39 -23.13
N LEU A 446 5.32 7.65 -21.93
CA LEU A 446 5.20 6.74 -20.81
C LEU A 446 3.96 7.06 -19.98
N LYS A 447 3.32 6.04 -19.42
CA LYS A 447 2.30 6.24 -18.41
C LYS A 447 2.97 6.67 -17.11
N ARG A 448 2.55 7.79 -16.55
CA ARG A 448 3.14 8.40 -15.33
C ARG A 448 2.77 7.71 -14.02
N GLU A 449 1.97 6.66 -14.04
CA GLU A 449 1.61 5.90 -12.86
C GLU A 449 2.82 5.08 -12.40
N ALA A 450 3.16 5.13 -11.12
CA ALA A 450 4.30 4.39 -10.55
C ALA A 450 4.20 2.88 -10.82
N MET A 451 2.98 2.32 -10.77
CA MET A 451 2.71 0.93 -11.12
C MET A 451 3.01 0.62 -12.60
N ALA A 452 2.85 1.58 -13.51
CA ALA A 452 3.18 1.40 -14.92
C ALA A 452 4.70 1.32 -15.15
N LYS A 453 5.50 2.09 -14.38
CA LYS A 453 6.97 1.99 -14.35
C LYS A 453 7.41 0.62 -13.87
N ASP A 454 6.93 0.18 -12.71
CA ASP A 454 7.28 -1.12 -12.13
C ASP A 454 6.90 -2.28 -13.05
N ASN A 455 5.70 -2.27 -13.62
CA ASN A 455 5.26 -3.29 -14.59
C ASN A 455 6.12 -3.30 -15.86
N ARG A 456 6.56 -2.14 -16.34
CA ARG A 456 7.46 -2.02 -17.50
C ARG A 456 8.81 -2.66 -17.21
N ILE A 457 9.40 -2.35 -16.06
CA ILE A 457 10.68 -2.89 -15.62
C ILE A 457 10.58 -4.40 -15.37
N ARG A 458 9.58 -4.85 -14.58
CA ARG A 458 9.37 -6.29 -14.31
C ARG A 458 9.11 -7.10 -15.57
N GLY A 459 8.45 -6.51 -16.55
CA GLY A 459 8.22 -7.14 -17.85
C GLY A 459 9.50 -7.48 -18.61
N MET A 460 10.66 -6.93 -18.23
CA MET A 460 11.96 -7.33 -18.79
C MET A 460 12.50 -8.62 -18.19
N SER A 461 12.09 -8.99 -16.97
CA SER A 461 12.63 -10.14 -16.24
C SER A 461 12.52 -11.45 -17.01
N TYR A 462 11.44 -11.61 -17.77
CA TYR A 462 11.26 -12.75 -18.66
C TYR A 462 12.41 -12.92 -19.66
N PHE A 463 12.87 -11.82 -20.27
CA PHE A 463 13.92 -11.85 -21.27
C PHE A 463 15.29 -12.11 -20.65
N PHE A 464 15.55 -11.61 -19.45
CA PHE A 464 16.76 -11.95 -18.69
C PHE A 464 16.77 -13.43 -18.31
N LYS A 465 15.67 -13.95 -17.75
CA LYS A 465 15.54 -15.39 -17.39
C LYS A 465 15.67 -16.32 -18.59
N LYS A 466 15.31 -15.88 -19.79
CA LYS A 466 15.44 -16.64 -21.05
C LYS A 466 16.81 -16.49 -21.70
N GLY A 467 17.73 -15.69 -21.14
CA GLY A 467 19.04 -15.43 -21.74
C GLY A 467 18.97 -14.65 -23.06
N CYS A 468 17.86 -13.92 -23.28
CA CYS A 468 17.70 -13.06 -24.45
C CYS A 468 18.42 -11.72 -24.30
N VAL A 469 18.83 -11.34 -23.10
CA VAL A 469 19.55 -10.10 -22.83
C VAL A 469 21.00 -10.41 -22.53
N ILE A 470 21.90 -9.79 -23.29
CA ILE A 470 23.34 -9.97 -23.19
C ILE A 470 23.96 -8.60 -22.88
N LEU A 471 24.81 -8.55 -21.87
CA LEU A 471 25.52 -7.35 -21.47
C LEU A 471 26.92 -7.35 -22.12
N ARG A 472 27.39 -6.15 -22.51
CA ARG A 472 28.82 -5.97 -22.73
C ARG A 472 29.51 -5.94 -21.37
N GLU A 473 30.72 -6.50 -21.28
CA GLU A 473 31.52 -6.41 -20.05
C GLU A 473 31.77 -4.96 -19.62
N GLY A 474 31.87 -4.74 -18.30
CA GLY A 474 32.14 -3.42 -17.73
C GLY A 474 30.91 -2.60 -17.38
N LEU A 475 29.69 -3.12 -17.49
CA LEU A 475 28.44 -2.43 -17.12
C LEU A 475 28.10 -2.60 -15.63
N GLU A 476 29.08 -2.35 -14.73
CA GLU A 476 28.94 -2.66 -13.30
C GLU A 476 27.81 -1.90 -12.62
N ASP A 477 27.57 -0.64 -13.00
CA ASP A 477 26.50 0.16 -12.40
C ASP A 477 25.11 -0.34 -12.77
N LEU A 478 24.93 -0.76 -14.02
CA LEU A 478 23.69 -1.40 -14.46
C LEU A 478 23.50 -2.75 -13.75
N LYS A 479 24.56 -3.58 -13.63
CA LYS A 479 24.49 -4.86 -12.91
C LYS A 479 24.11 -4.67 -11.45
N LYS A 480 24.62 -3.63 -10.77
CA LYS A 480 24.24 -3.29 -9.40
C LYS A 480 22.76 -2.91 -9.29
N GLU A 481 22.24 -2.10 -10.22
CA GLU A 481 20.82 -1.75 -10.22
C GLU A 481 19.93 -2.96 -10.52
N LEU A 482 20.25 -3.75 -11.54
CA LEU A 482 19.51 -4.99 -11.87
C LEU A 482 19.47 -5.96 -10.69
N ASN A 483 20.60 -6.17 -10.02
CA ASN A 483 20.69 -7.09 -8.88
C ASN A 483 19.89 -6.61 -7.65
N ARG A 484 19.70 -5.31 -7.52
CA ARG A 484 18.95 -4.69 -6.42
C ARG A 484 17.46 -4.53 -6.71
N TYR A 485 17.03 -4.66 -7.95
CA TYR A 485 15.63 -4.44 -8.34
C TYR A 485 14.75 -5.67 -8.06
N PRO A 486 13.55 -5.52 -7.45
CA PRO A 486 13.01 -4.28 -6.90
C PRO A 486 13.80 -3.88 -5.65
N GLY A 487 14.43 -2.72 -5.71
CA GLY A 487 15.20 -2.20 -4.60
C GLY A 487 14.34 -1.42 -3.63
N ASN A 488 14.98 -0.99 -2.55
CA ASN A 488 14.45 0.08 -1.69
C ASN A 488 14.11 1.29 -2.55
N THR A 489 13.09 2.04 -2.17
CA THR A 489 12.78 3.36 -2.74
C THR A 489 13.97 4.32 -2.73
N ARG A 490 15.03 4.00 -2.00
CA ARG A 490 16.33 4.69 -1.97
C ARG A 490 17.35 4.16 -2.99
N SER A 491 17.10 3.00 -3.63
CA SER A 491 18.00 2.51 -4.65
C SER A 491 17.71 3.25 -5.95
N LYS A 492 18.77 3.81 -6.52
CA LYS A 492 18.69 4.42 -7.85
C LYS A 492 18.40 3.33 -8.85
N ASP A 493 17.36 3.48 -9.63
CA ASP A 493 16.92 2.57 -10.69
C ASP A 493 16.91 3.26 -12.07
N ASP A 494 17.65 4.36 -12.17
CA ASP A 494 17.68 5.25 -13.35
C ASP A 494 18.09 4.46 -14.61
N LEU A 495 19.14 3.62 -14.52
CA LEU A 495 19.61 2.80 -15.65
C LEU A 495 18.63 1.69 -16.01
N VAL A 496 18.01 1.06 -15.02
CA VAL A 496 17.02 0.00 -15.24
C VAL A 496 15.75 0.58 -15.87
N ASP A 497 15.37 1.80 -15.47
CA ASP A 497 14.24 2.51 -16.07
C ASP A 497 14.53 2.90 -17.52
N ALA A 498 15.66 3.54 -17.78
CA ALA A 498 16.11 3.86 -19.16
C ALA A 498 16.19 2.59 -20.02
N LEU A 499 16.70 1.47 -19.48
CA LEU A 499 16.71 0.19 -20.17
C LEU A 499 15.29 -0.30 -20.50
N SER A 500 14.35 -0.14 -19.59
CA SER A 500 12.97 -0.55 -19.81
C SER A 500 12.29 0.19 -20.98
N MET A 501 12.69 1.44 -21.21
CA MET A 501 12.19 2.26 -22.31
C MET A 501 12.60 1.72 -23.70
N GLN A 502 13.67 0.91 -23.78
CA GLN A 502 14.09 0.28 -25.04
C GLN A 502 12.98 -0.57 -25.67
N ARG A 503 12.05 -1.12 -24.88
CA ARG A 503 10.91 -1.90 -25.37
C ARG A 503 9.92 -1.10 -26.20
N GLU A 504 9.94 0.23 -26.09
CA GLU A 504 9.15 1.12 -26.94
C GLU A 504 9.80 1.36 -28.32
N LEU A 505 11.08 1.06 -28.44
CA LEU A 505 11.86 1.24 -29.66
C LEU A 505 12.06 -0.06 -30.42
N ILE A 506 12.28 -1.17 -29.71
CA ILE A 506 12.59 -2.49 -30.27
C ILE A 506 11.70 -3.57 -29.68
N ALA A 507 11.35 -4.57 -30.46
CA ALA A 507 10.58 -5.72 -30.00
C ALA A 507 11.52 -6.80 -29.44
N TRP A 508 11.45 -7.05 -28.14
CA TRP A 508 12.26 -8.08 -27.48
C TRP A 508 11.66 -9.47 -27.69
N GLY A 509 12.48 -10.45 -28.14
CA GLY A 509 12.10 -11.86 -28.26
C GLY A 509 11.07 -12.21 -29.33
N ALA A 510 10.85 -11.34 -30.30
CA ALA A 510 9.86 -11.59 -31.33
C ALA A 510 10.42 -12.32 -32.55
N GLN A 511 10.02 -13.57 -32.74
CA GLN A 511 10.28 -14.33 -34.00
C GLN A 511 9.31 -13.97 -35.14
N LYS A 512 8.30 -13.13 -34.93
CA LYS A 512 7.35 -12.73 -35.99
C LYS A 512 7.53 -11.25 -36.33
N LYS A 513 7.45 -10.93 -37.64
CA LYS A 513 7.38 -9.57 -38.18
C LYS A 513 6.25 -8.79 -37.49
N ILE A 514 6.53 -8.20 -36.34
CA ILE A 514 5.63 -7.22 -35.74
C ILE A 514 5.97 -5.92 -36.46
N LYS A 515 5.05 -5.45 -37.29
CA LYS A 515 5.16 -4.10 -37.85
C LYS A 515 5.34 -3.13 -36.67
N PRO A 516 6.34 -2.25 -36.71
CA PRO A 516 6.58 -1.29 -35.64
C PRO A 516 5.28 -0.53 -35.30
N PRO A 517 5.04 -0.11 -34.05
CA PRO A 517 3.80 0.56 -33.62
C PRO A 517 3.39 1.76 -34.49
N TRP A 518 4.35 2.45 -35.11
CA TRP A 518 4.09 3.57 -36.02
C TRP A 518 3.49 3.16 -37.36
N VAL A 519 3.80 1.96 -37.89
CA VAL A 519 3.17 1.46 -39.13
C VAL A 519 1.70 1.13 -38.90
N ARG A 520 1.31 0.67 -37.71
CA ARG A 520 -0.09 0.49 -37.34
C ARG A 520 -0.84 1.81 -37.26
N ARG A 521 -0.21 2.93 -36.89
CA ARG A 521 -0.89 4.24 -36.84
C ARG A 521 -1.26 4.77 -38.22
N GLU A 522 -0.43 4.58 -39.24
CA GLU A 522 -0.81 4.98 -40.60
C GLU A 522 -1.97 4.17 -41.15
N GLU A 523 -2.01 2.85 -40.89
CA GLU A 523 -3.14 2.01 -41.29
C GLU A 523 -4.40 2.37 -40.50
N THR A 524 -4.31 2.73 -39.23
CA THR A 524 -5.43 3.17 -38.38
C THR A 524 -5.94 4.56 -38.83
N TYR A 525 -5.04 5.48 -39.17
CA TYR A 525 -5.44 6.81 -39.71
C TYR A 525 -6.15 6.69 -41.05
N ARG A 526 -5.68 5.82 -41.96
CA ARG A 526 -6.37 5.57 -43.25
C ARG A 526 -7.71 4.89 -43.06
N SER A 527 -7.92 4.05 -42.03
CA SER A 527 -9.21 3.40 -41.75
C SER A 527 -10.22 4.33 -41.08
N ILE A 528 -9.77 5.31 -40.30
CA ILE A 528 -10.64 6.28 -39.62
C ILE A 528 -11.14 7.37 -40.59
N PHE A 529 -10.35 7.74 -41.60
CA PHE A 529 -10.70 8.75 -42.58
C PHE A 529 -11.22 8.21 -43.93
N SER A 530 -11.50 6.91 -44.04
CA SER A 530 -12.17 6.34 -45.18
C SER A 530 -13.69 6.65 -45.13
N PRO A 531 -14.25 7.40 -46.09
CA PRO A 531 -15.67 7.73 -46.08
C PRO A 531 -16.48 6.54 -46.59
N LYS A 532 -16.84 5.59 -45.73
CA LYS A 532 -17.99 4.67 -45.97
C LYS A 532 -18.10 3.65 -44.83
N LYS A 533 -18.94 3.98 -43.83
CA LYS A 533 -20.01 3.11 -43.32
C LYS A 533 -20.87 3.94 -42.35
N ARG A 534 -22.02 4.39 -42.86
CA ARG A 534 -23.12 4.90 -42.03
C ARG A 534 -23.56 3.78 -41.11
N TYR A 535 -23.38 3.94 -39.81
CA TYR A 535 -24.08 3.14 -38.82
C TYR A 535 -25.58 3.47 -38.94
N LYS A 536 -26.39 2.49 -39.31
CA LYS A 536 -27.85 2.56 -39.16
C LYS A 536 -28.13 2.53 -37.65
N ASN A 537 -28.72 3.61 -37.13
CA ASN A 537 -29.32 3.64 -35.81
C ASN A 537 -30.42 2.56 -35.72
N THR A 538 -30.18 1.54 -34.94
CA THR A 538 -31.16 0.53 -34.53
C THR A 538 -31.75 0.87 -33.18
N TYR A 539 -32.43 1.99 -33.08
CA TYR A 539 -33.40 2.22 -32.00
C TYR A 539 -34.80 2.19 -32.60
N SER A 540 -35.73 1.42 -31.95
CA SER A 540 -37.10 1.35 -32.41
C SER A 540 -37.78 2.72 -32.34
N PRO A 541 -38.73 3.03 -33.23
CA PRO A 541 -39.45 4.31 -33.21
C PRO A 541 -40.10 4.63 -31.86
N GLU A 542 -40.47 3.63 -31.09
CA GLU A 542 -41.09 3.75 -29.75
C GLU A 542 -40.10 4.26 -28.68
N PHE A 543 -38.83 3.91 -28.78
CA PHE A 543 -37.78 4.41 -27.83
C PHE A 543 -37.44 5.89 -28.06
N VAL A 544 -37.54 6.34 -29.33
CA VAL A 544 -37.30 7.75 -29.69
C VAL A 544 -38.46 8.65 -29.25
N GLN A 545 -39.67 8.11 -29.18
CA GLN A 545 -40.85 8.86 -28.77
C GLN A 545 -40.96 9.03 -27.25
N ALA A 546 -40.42 8.07 -26.48
CA ALA A 546 -40.38 8.14 -25.01
C ALA A 546 -39.38 9.19 -24.46
N MET A 547 -38.36 9.57 -25.22
CA MET A 547 -37.36 10.59 -24.81
C MET A 547 -37.75 12.04 -25.18
N LYS A 548 -38.91 12.26 -25.78
CA LYS A 548 -39.40 13.61 -26.12
C LYS A 548 -40.47 14.16 -25.16
N VAL A 549 -40.75 13.43 -24.07
CA VAL A 549 -41.72 13.83 -23.03
C VAL A 549 -41.06 13.69 -21.66
N GLN A 550 -40.07 14.50 -21.44
CA GLN A 550 -39.64 14.97 -20.09
C GLN A 550 -38.88 16.28 -20.25
#